data_9941cc8cb7cf49ff3641a11a37f9aa6c
#
_entry.id   9941cc8cb7cf49ff3641a11a37f9aa6c
#
_cell.length_a   1.000
_cell.length_b   1.000
_cell.length_c   1.000
_cell.angle_alpha   90.00
_cell.angle_beta   90.00
_cell.angle_gamma   90.00
#
_symmetry.space_group_name_H-M   'P 1'
#
loop_
_entity.id
_entity.type
_entity.pdbx_description
1 polymer ?
#
loop_
_entity_poly.entity_id
_entity_poly.type
_entity_poly.pdbx_seq_one_letter_code
_entity_poly.pdbx_strand_id
1 'polypeptide(L)' 'MSAGLKQIDRDIANVEGRISAKNETIMSGLRMGNDTIAEEKQVGEMNTALQGMRGARRKLVSGLRVLLRPKKKRVR' A
#
# COMPACT_ATOMS: atom_id res chain seq x y z
N MET A 1 -6.30 -18.66 -4.33
CA MET A 1 -5.74 -18.34 -4.87
C MET A 1 -4.97 -17.16 -4.83
N SER A 2 -4.00 -17.08 -5.38
CA SER A 2 -3.13 -15.97 -5.28
C SER A 2 -3.56 -14.82 -6.16
N ALA A 3 -4.66 -14.97 -6.86
CA ALA A 3 -5.14 -13.88 -7.71
C ALA A 3 -5.41 -12.62 -6.90
N GLY A 4 -6.04 -12.76 -5.75
CA GLY A 4 -6.34 -11.59 -4.92
C GLY A 4 -5.09 -10.96 -4.37
N LEU A 5 -4.11 -11.76 -3.98
CA LEU A 5 -2.87 -11.25 -3.45
C LEU A 5 -2.06 -10.53 -4.54
N LYS A 6 -2.03 -11.09 -5.73
CA LYS A 6 -1.34 -10.46 -6.84
C LYS A 6 -1.98 -9.12 -7.19
N GLN A 7 -3.30 -9.05 -7.15
CA GLN A 7 -4.00 -7.81 -7.46
C GLN A 7 -3.67 -6.75 -6.43
N ILE A 8 -3.67 -7.12 -5.16
CA ILE A 8 -3.37 -6.17 -4.10
C ILE A 8 -1.91 -5.70 -4.20
N ASP A 9 -0.99 -6.61 -4.49
CA ASP A 9 0.41 -6.23 -4.65
C ASP A 9 0.59 -5.25 -5.80
N ARG A 10 -0.13 -5.46 -6.89
CA ARG A 10 -0.07 -4.57 -8.03
C ARG A 10 -0.65 -3.20 -7.68
N ASP A 11 -1.77 -3.19 -6.95
CA ASP A 11 -2.40 -1.94 -6.55
C ASP A 11 -1.49 -1.16 -5.61
N ILE A 12 -0.86 -1.85 -4.67
CA ILE A 12 0.09 -1.21 -3.76
C ILE A 12 1.24 -0.59 -4.55
N ALA A 13 1.81 -1.33 -5.48
CA ALA A 13 2.93 -0.83 -6.28
C ALA A 13 2.50 0.39 -7.08
N ASN A 14 1.29 0.37 -7.64
CA ASN A 14 0.78 1.51 -8.40
C ASN A 14 0.63 2.73 -7.53
N VAL A 15 0.06 2.59 -6.35
CA VAL A 15 -0.12 3.73 -5.45
C VAL A 15 1.24 4.25 -4.97
N GLU A 16 2.16 3.34 -4.65
CA GLU A 16 3.49 3.76 -4.24
C GLU A 16 4.19 4.56 -5.33
N GLY A 17 4.03 4.13 -6.58
CA GLY A 17 4.60 4.86 -7.71
C GLY A 17 4.00 6.25 -7.85
N ARG A 18 2.68 6.37 -7.64
CA ARG A 18 2.01 7.67 -7.71
C ARG A 18 2.46 8.58 -6.59
N ILE A 19 2.62 8.04 -5.39
CA ILE A 19 3.10 8.81 -4.25
C ILE A 19 4.49 9.34 -4.53
N SER A 20 5.36 8.48 -5.06
CA SER A 20 6.72 8.88 -5.38
C SER A 20 6.73 10.02 -6.41
N ALA A 21 5.93 9.89 -7.47
CA ALA A 21 5.85 10.91 -8.50
C ALA A 21 5.31 12.23 -7.93
N LYS A 22 4.29 12.15 -7.07
CA LYS A 22 3.74 13.35 -6.45
C LYS A 22 4.75 13.99 -5.52
N ASN A 23 5.51 13.22 -4.78
CA ASN A 23 6.53 13.77 -3.90
C ASN A 23 7.59 14.54 -4.70
N GLU A 24 7.96 14.04 -5.86
CA GLU A 24 8.89 14.74 -6.71
C GLU A 24 8.30 16.06 -7.19
N THR A 25 7.03 16.06 -7.56
CA THR A 25 6.35 17.27 -7.99
C THR A 25 6.29 18.28 -6.84
N ILE A 26 6.01 17.81 -5.63
CA ILE A 26 5.96 18.66 -4.45
C ILE A 26 7.32 19.28 -4.18
N MET A 27 8.38 18.49 -4.23
CA MET A 27 9.72 19.00 -3.98
C MET A 27 10.13 20.04 -5.03
N SER A 28 9.79 19.79 -6.29
CA SER A 28 10.04 20.72 -7.35
C SER A 28 9.28 22.02 -7.13
N GLY A 29 8.01 21.92 -6.77
CA GLY A 29 7.17 23.08 -6.51
C GLY A 29 7.69 23.90 -5.35
N LEU A 30 8.11 23.23 -4.27
CA LEU A 30 8.67 23.93 -3.12
C LEU A 30 9.94 24.69 -3.50
N ARG A 31 10.76 24.08 -4.32
CA ARG A 31 11.97 24.75 -4.78
C ARG A 31 11.67 26.00 -5.57
N MET A 32 10.58 25.98 -6.32
CA MET A 32 10.19 27.12 -7.12
C MET A 32 9.31 28.12 -6.38
N GLY A 33 9.03 27.86 -5.11
CA GLY A 33 8.16 28.71 -4.31
C GLY A 33 6.69 28.57 -4.61
N ASN A 34 6.29 27.48 -5.25
CA ASN A 34 4.89 27.26 -5.56
C ASN A 34 4.13 26.69 -4.37
N ASP A 35 2.81 26.89 -4.39
CA ASP A 35 1.95 26.34 -3.37
C ASP A 35 1.70 24.87 -3.70
N THR A 36 2.07 23.97 -2.78
CA THR A 36 1.92 22.54 -3.00
C THR A 36 0.90 21.91 -2.05
N ILE A 37 0.04 22.73 -1.45
CA ILE A 37 -0.90 22.21 -0.46
C ILE A 37 -1.85 21.17 -1.06
N ALA A 38 -2.33 21.41 -2.29
CA ALA A 38 -3.23 20.46 -2.93
C ALA A 38 -2.54 19.12 -3.17
N GLU A 39 -1.30 19.16 -3.63
CA GLU A 39 -0.53 17.94 -3.89
C GLU A 39 -0.23 17.20 -2.59
N GLU A 40 0.10 17.93 -1.53
CA GLU A 40 0.37 17.31 -0.24
C GLU A 40 -0.87 16.63 0.31
N LYS A 41 -2.03 17.25 0.12
CA LYS A 41 -3.28 16.64 0.53
C LYS A 41 -3.54 15.36 -0.25
N GLN A 42 -3.29 15.36 -1.54
CA GLN A 42 -3.46 14.18 -2.36
C GLN A 42 -2.54 13.05 -1.90
N VAL A 43 -1.29 13.38 -1.57
CA VAL A 43 -0.36 12.38 -1.07
C VAL A 43 -0.86 11.80 0.25
N GLY A 44 -1.41 12.64 1.12
CA GLY A 44 -1.98 12.15 2.37
C GLY A 44 -3.10 11.17 2.14
N GLU A 45 -3.97 11.46 1.17
CA GLU A 45 -5.07 10.57 0.82
C GLU A 45 -4.55 9.26 0.24
N MET A 46 -3.54 9.34 -0.61
CA MET A 46 -2.93 8.14 -1.19
C MET A 46 -2.27 7.29 -0.11
N ASN A 47 -1.62 7.93 0.85
CA ASN A 47 -0.99 7.19 1.94
C ASN A 47 -2.04 6.47 2.79
N THR A 48 -3.18 7.10 3.03
CA THR A 48 -4.26 6.46 3.76
C THR A 48 -4.77 5.24 3.00
N ALA A 49 -4.97 5.39 1.69
CA ALA A 49 -5.41 4.29 0.85
C ALA A 49 -4.36 3.17 0.85
N LEU A 50 -3.08 3.54 0.80
CA LEU A 50 -2.00 2.57 0.80
C LEU A 50 -1.99 1.76 2.10
N GLN A 51 -2.19 2.42 3.23
CA GLN A 51 -2.26 1.72 4.50
C GLN A 51 -3.42 0.74 4.53
N GLY A 52 -4.56 1.14 3.97
CA GLY A 52 -5.70 0.23 3.85
C GLY A 52 -5.36 -0.99 3.01
N MET A 53 -4.68 -0.78 1.90
CA MET A 53 -4.28 -1.89 1.02
C MET A 53 -3.30 -2.80 1.72
N ARG A 54 -2.34 -2.24 2.44
CA ARG A 54 -1.38 -3.05 3.18
C ARG A 54 -2.05 -3.85 4.28
N GLY A 55 -3.05 -3.26 4.94
CA GLY A 55 -3.83 -3.97 5.94
C GLY A 55 -4.59 -5.14 5.32
N ALA A 56 -5.22 -4.90 4.17
CA ALA A 56 -5.93 -5.94 3.46
C ALA A 56 -4.99 -7.05 3.02
N ARG A 57 -3.80 -6.67 2.53
CA ARG A 57 -2.80 -7.65 2.14
C ARG A 57 -2.38 -8.51 3.33
N ARG A 58 -2.18 -7.87 4.46
CA ARG A 58 -1.78 -8.59 5.67
C ARG A 58 -2.85 -9.61 6.07
N LYS A 59 -4.11 -9.21 5.97
CA LYS A 59 -5.21 -10.13 6.29
C LYS A 59 -5.26 -11.29 5.31
N LEU A 60 -5.04 -11.04 4.03
CA LEU A 60 -5.01 -12.10 3.04
C LEU A 60 -3.88 -13.08 3.30
N VAL A 61 -2.70 -12.56 3.61
CA VAL A 61 -1.55 -13.40 3.90
C VAL A 61 -1.81 -14.23 5.14
N SER A 62 -2.38 -13.62 6.18
CA SER A 62 -2.73 -14.34 7.39
C SER A 62 -3.73 -15.46 7.11
N GLY A 63 -4.75 -15.17 6.31
CA GLY A 63 -5.73 -16.16 5.94
C GLY A 63 -5.11 -17.33 5.20
N LEU A 64 -4.24 -17.03 4.24
CA LEU A 64 -3.56 -18.08 3.50
C LEU A 64 -2.66 -18.90 4.41
N ARG A 65 -1.98 -18.23 5.34
CA ARG A 65 -1.10 -18.92 6.27
C ARG A 65 -1.87 -19.89 7.14
N VAL A 66 -3.04 -19.46 7.62
CA VAL A 66 -3.89 -20.32 8.42
C VAL A 66 -4.37 -21.51 7.62
N LEU A 67 -4.77 -21.29 6.36
CA LEU A 67 -5.25 -22.38 5.52
C LEU A 67 -4.15 -23.39 5.18
N LEU A 68 -2.93 -22.90 5.02
CA LEU A 68 -1.83 -23.77 4.64
C LEU A 68 -1.10 -24.38 5.82
N ARG A 69 -1.40 -23.93 7.04
CA ARG A 69 -0.72 -24.45 8.22
C ARG A 69 -1.08 -25.91 8.44
N PRO A 70 -0.12 -26.76 8.69
CA PRO A 70 -0.40 -28.14 8.99
C PRO A 70 -1.13 -28.20 10.31
N LYS A 71 -2.02 -29.16 10.40
CA LYS A 71 -2.77 -29.23 11.53
C LYS A 71 -2.07 -29.82 12.57
N LYS A 72 -1.33 -30.03 13.01
CA LYS A 72 -0.58 -30.57 13.88
C LYS A 72 -0.50 -30.04 14.98
N LYS A 73 -0.41 -29.85 15.46
CA LYS A 73 -0.24 -29.42 16.11
C LYS A 73 -0.43 -29.47 17.07
N ARG A 74 -0.48 -29.80 17.79
CA ARG A 74 -0.67 -29.74 18.67
C ARG A 74 -0.18 -30.54 19.28
N VAL A 75 0.35 -30.79 19.84
CA VAL A 75 0.85 -31.41 20.28
C VAL A 75 0.70 -31.47 21.29
N ARG A 76 0.77 -31.75 21.94
CA ARG A 76 0.79 -31.90 22.86
C ARG A 76 1.05 -32.12 23.24
#